data_be2311da23d4180f0cd0fe3d32d011d1
#
_entry.id   be2311da23d4180f0cd0fe3d32d011d1
#
_cell.length_a   1.000
_cell.length_b   1.000
_cell.length_c   1.000
_cell.angle_alpha   90.00
_cell.angle_beta   90.00
_cell.angle_gamma   90.00
#
_symmetry.space_group_name_H-M   'P 1'
#
loop_
_entity.id
_entity.type
_entity.pdbx_description
1 polymer ?
#
loop_
_entity_poly.entity_id
_entity_poly.type
_entity_poly.pdbx_seq_one_letter_code
_entity_poly.pdbx_strand_id
1 'polypeptide(L)'
;FVAMILLIHLWRDLHFYLIHRLIHFEPLYKLAHKTHHRNINPGPWSGLAMHPIEHIFYFSCALLYLFFPFHPAFIIVTLVHAGLSPAPGHTGFERIKTDEQTSFDIDSYAHYLHHKYFECNYADGILPLDRWFGTLHDGSEESFNKMRARLSKKNQGEFSAKT
;
A
#
# COMPACT_ATOMS: atom_id res chain seq x y z
N PHE A 1 -16.72 -14.40 15.35
CA PHE A 1 -15.27 -14.49 15.12
C PHE A 1 -14.92 -14.22 13.65
N VAL A 2 -15.54 -14.90 12.67
CA VAL A 2 -15.30 -14.71 11.22
C VAL A 2 -15.52 -13.26 10.79
N ALA A 3 -16.64 -12.64 11.21
CA ALA A 3 -16.91 -11.23 10.91
C ALA A 3 -15.81 -10.29 11.41
N MET A 4 -15.21 -10.58 12.56
CA MET A 4 -14.09 -9.78 13.10
C MET A 4 -12.82 -9.91 12.26
N ILE A 5 -12.54 -11.11 11.75
CA ILE A 5 -11.39 -11.31 10.84
C ILE A 5 -11.55 -10.46 9.57
N LEU A 6 -12.75 -10.47 8.97
CA LEU A 6 -13.06 -9.62 7.81
C LEU A 6 -12.89 -8.13 8.12
N LEU A 7 -13.40 -7.68 9.28
CA LEU A 7 -13.25 -6.29 9.72
C LEU A 7 -11.77 -5.88 9.92
N ILE A 8 -10.95 -6.79 10.43
CA ILE A 8 -9.50 -6.57 10.55
C ILE A 8 -8.87 -6.33 9.18
N HIS A 9 -9.21 -7.15 8.17
CA HIS A 9 -8.67 -6.98 6.82
C HIS A 9 -9.11 -5.64 6.22
N LEU A 10 -10.40 -5.31 6.30
CA LEU A 10 -10.91 -4.02 5.80
C LEU A 10 -10.26 -2.82 6.50
N TRP A 11 -10.06 -2.92 7.83
CA TRP A 11 -9.34 -1.90 8.58
C TRP A 11 -7.88 -1.79 8.12
N ARG A 12 -7.20 -2.91 7.93
CA ARG A 12 -5.81 -2.95 7.45
C ARG A 12 -5.68 -2.29 6.08
N ASP A 13 -6.57 -2.60 5.14
CA ASP A 13 -6.57 -2.01 3.81
C ASP A 13 -6.72 -0.50 3.87
N LEU A 14 -7.73 -0.03 4.61
CA LEU A 14 -8.00 1.39 4.77
C LEU A 14 -6.82 2.11 5.46
N HIS A 15 -6.34 1.57 6.57
CA HIS A 15 -5.20 2.12 7.32
C HIS A 15 -3.95 2.18 6.43
N PHE A 16 -3.62 1.07 5.78
CA PHE A 16 -2.45 1.01 4.90
C PHE A 16 -2.53 2.07 3.80
N TYR A 17 -3.64 2.15 3.10
CA TYR A 17 -3.85 3.16 2.07
C TYR A 17 -3.65 4.59 2.56
N LEU A 18 -4.26 4.92 3.70
CA LEU A 18 -4.16 6.27 4.29
C LEU A 18 -2.73 6.60 4.72
N ILE A 19 -2.08 5.68 5.42
CA ILE A 19 -0.68 5.85 5.86
C ILE A 19 0.25 5.89 4.66
N HIS A 20 0.07 5.01 3.69
CA HIS A 20 0.92 4.95 2.50
C HIS A 20 0.84 6.26 1.70
N ARG A 21 -0.36 6.80 1.49
CA ARG A 21 -0.51 8.13 0.89
C ARG A 21 0.09 9.24 1.73
N LEU A 22 -0.04 9.17 3.05
CA LEU A 22 0.53 10.16 3.95
C LEU A 22 2.06 10.19 3.88
N ILE A 23 2.71 9.02 3.89
CA ILE A 23 4.18 8.94 3.82
C ILE A 23 4.75 9.27 2.43
N HIS A 24 3.91 9.31 1.38
CA HIS A 24 4.24 9.88 0.09
C HIS A 24 4.19 11.42 0.04
N PHE A 25 3.66 12.08 1.09
CA PHE A 25 3.80 13.53 1.24
C PHE A 25 5.28 13.90 1.41
N GLU A 26 5.74 14.89 0.67
CA GLU A 26 7.15 15.17 0.38
C GLU A 26 8.08 15.18 1.62
N PRO A 27 7.78 15.83 2.74
CA PRO A 27 8.62 15.78 3.93
C PRO A 27 8.77 14.38 4.52
N LEU A 28 7.68 13.61 4.62
CA LEU A 28 7.68 12.25 5.16
C LEU A 28 8.32 11.27 4.20
N TYR A 29 8.11 11.45 2.90
CA TYR A 29 8.76 10.66 1.87
C TYR A 29 10.28 10.75 1.99
N LYS A 30 10.84 11.95 2.04
CA LYS A 30 12.29 12.16 2.18
C LYS A 30 12.84 11.60 3.48
N LEU A 31 12.08 11.75 4.58
CA LEU A 31 12.50 11.33 5.91
C LEU A 31 12.54 9.81 6.06
N ALA A 32 11.54 9.11 5.56
CA ALA A 32 11.32 7.70 5.85
C ALA A 32 11.13 6.84 4.59
N HIS A 33 10.12 7.12 3.77
CA HIS A 33 9.62 6.24 2.73
C HIS A 33 10.56 6.08 1.53
N LYS A 34 11.41 7.08 1.28
CA LYS A 34 12.47 7.00 0.26
C LYS A 34 13.38 5.78 0.43
N THR A 35 13.56 5.29 1.66
CA THR A 35 14.37 4.10 1.94
C THR A 35 13.73 2.86 1.32
N HIS A 36 12.42 2.71 1.46
CA HIS A 36 11.64 1.63 0.86
C HIS A 36 11.67 1.70 -0.67
N HIS A 37 11.44 2.87 -1.24
CA HIS A 37 11.45 3.13 -2.68
C HIS A 37 12.83 3.16 -3.36
N ARG A 38 13.92 2.94 -2.62
CA ARG A 38 15.24 2.70 -3.25
C ARG A 38 15.26 1.44 -4.11
N ASN A 39 14.40 0.49 -3.77
CA ASN A 39 14.24 -0.73 -4.54
C ASN A 39 13.09 -0.56 -5.56
N ILE A 40 13.43 -0.15 -6.78
CA ILE A 40 12.47 0.01 -7.89
C ILE A 40 12.06 -1.31 -8.54
N ASN A 41 12.75 -2.40 -8.20
CA ASN A 41 12.41 -3.76 -8.61
C ASN A 41 12.33 -4.65 -7.36
N PRO A 42 11.21 -4.55 -6.61
CA PRO A 42 11.07 -5.20 -5.32
C PRO A 42 11.13 -6.72 -5.42
N GLY A 43 11.64 -7.34 -4.37
CA GLY A 43 11.60 -8.78 -4.15
C GLY A 43 10.92 -9.09 -2.81
N PRO A 44 10.51 -10.35 -2.56
CA PRO A 44 9.68 -10.72 -1.40
C PRO A 44 10.24 -10.25 -0.07
N TRP A 45 11.56 -10.23 0.07
CA TRP A 45 12.26 -9.82 1.29
C TRP A 45 12.38 -8.30 1.45
N SER A 46 12.06 -7.53 0.42
CA SER A 46 12.12 -6.07 0.48
C SER A 46 10.86 -5.43 1.08
N GLY A 47 9.79 -6.19 1.30
CA GLY A 47 8.51 -5.67 1.76
C GLY A 47 8.59 -4.93 3.10
N LEU A 48 9.44 -5.39 4.02
CA LEU A 48 9.69 -4.72 5.30
C LEU A 48 11.06 -4.00 5.37
N ALA A 49 11.72 -3.81 4.23
CA ALA A 49 12.93 -2.99 4.17
C ALA A 49 12.58 -1.51 4.21
N MET A 50 12.20 -1.04 5.37
CA MET A 50 11.64 0.29 5.64
C MET A 50 12.48 1.04 6.69
N HIS A 51 12.38 2.36 6.68
CA HIS A 51 12.94 3.19 7.75
C HIS A 51 12.18 2.97 9.08
N PRO A 52 12.81 3.03 10.28
CA PRO A 52 12.13 2.83 11.56
C PRO A 52 10.90 3.72 11.78
N ILE A 53 10.92 4.97 11.32
CA ILE A 53 9.76 5.87 11.37
C ILE A 53 8.60 5.30 10.54
N GLU A 54 8.89 4.74 9.37
CA GLU A 54 7.89 4.12 8.52
C GLU A 54 7.27 2.88 9.18
N HIS A 55 8.07 2.06 9.88
CA HIS A 55 7.55 0.96 10.69
C HIS A 55 6.55 1.43 11.75
N ILE A 56 6.81 2.56 12.42
CA ILE A 56 5.87 3.13 13.41
C ILE A 56 4.53 3.43 12.73
N PHE A 57 4.54 4.11 11.60
CA PHE A 57 3.32 4.39 10.83
C PHE A 57 2.65 3.11 10.33
N TYR A 58 3.41 2.19 9.77
CA TYR A 58 2.91 0.96 9.19
C TYR A 58 2.21 0.07 10.23
N PHE A 59 2.82 -0.13 11.40
CA PHE A 59 2.27 -0.95 12.48
C PHE A 59 1.28 -0.19 13.39
N SER A 60 1.07 1.12 13.18
CA SER A 60 0.09 1.89 13.94
C SER A 60 -1.37 1.42 13.74
N CYS A 61 -1.63 0.55 12.77
CA CYS A 61 -2.92 -0.14 12.65
C CYS A 61 -3.34 -0.87 13.94
N ALA A 62 -2.38 -1.31 14.74
CA ALA A 62 -2.63 -1.96 16.03
C ALA A 62 -3.13 -1.00 17.11
N LEU A 63 -2.95 0.31 16.94
CA LEU A 63 -3.44 1.31 17.93
C LEU A 63 -4.96 1.35 18.02
N LEU A 64 -5.69 0.84 17.01
CA LEU A 64 -7.14 0.69 17.07
C LEU A 64 -7.59 -0.08 18.33
N TYR A 65 -6.81 -1.07 18.72
CA TYR A 65 -7.13 -1.92 19.86
C TYR A 65 -6.99 -1.25 21.23
N LEU A 66 -6.39 -0.07 21.29
CA LEU A 66 -6.35 0.74 22.51
C LEU A 66 -7.70 1.42 22.81
N PHE A 67 -8.51 1.64 21.76
CA PHE A 67 -9.78 2.36 21.86
C PHE A 67 -10.99 1.43 21.97
N PHE A 68 -10.83 0.17 21.64
CA PHE A 68 -11.92 -0.80 21.63
C PHE A 68 -11.53 -2.08 22.37
N PRO A 69 -12.43 -2.62 23.23
CA PRO A 69 -12.15 -3.82 24.02
C PRO A 69 -12.24 -5.10 23.18
N PHE A 70 -11.27 -5.32 22.34
CA PHE A 70 -11.15 -6.55 21.56
C PHE A 70 -10.40 -7.65 22.31
N HIS A 71 -10.63 -8.89 21.91
CA HIS A 71 -9.86 -10.02 22.41
C HIS A 71 -8.38 -9.89 21.96
N PRO A 72 -7.38 -10.11 22.82
CA PRO A 72 -5.96 -9.94 22.48
C PRO A 72 -5.49 -10.73 21.24
N ALA A 73 -6.13 -11.86 20.93
CA ALA A 73 -5.84 -12.62 19.72
C ALA A 73 -5.95 -11.78 18.42
N PHE A 74 -6.83 -10.79 18.38
CA PHE A 74 -6.99 -9.93 17.20
C PHE A 74 -5.79 -9.01 16.98
N ILE A 75 -5.14 -8.57 18.06
CA ILE A 75 -3.89 -7.80 17.97
C ILE A 75 -2.82 -8.68 17.31
N ILE A 76 -2.68 -9.92 17.78
CA ILE A 76 -1.70 -10.87 17.23
C ILE A 76 -1.99 -11.14 15.75
N VAL A 77 -3.24 -11.41 15.38
CA VAL A 77 -3.65 -11.62 13.98
C VAL A 77 -3.31 -10.41 13.13
N THR A 78 -3.60 -9.20 13.60
CA THR A 78 -3.31 -7.96 12.87
C THR A 78 -1.80 -7.76 12.66
N LEU A 79 -0.99 -7.98 13.70
CA LEU A 79 0.47 -7.80 13.60
C LEU A 79 1.11 -8.88 12.73
N VAL A 80 0.66 -10.14 12.84
CA VAL A 80 1.14 -11.23 11.98
C VAL A 80 0.77 -10.95 10.52
N HIS A 81 -0.47 -10.56 10.25
CA HIS A 81 -0.91 -10.18 8.91
C HIS A 81 -0.08 -9.00 8.37
N ALA A 82 0.12 -7.95 9.17
CA ALA A 82 0.94 -6.81 8.78
C ALA A 82 2.41 -7.21 8.50
N GLY A 83 2.96 -8.15 9.26
CA GLY A 83 4.33 -8.63 9.06
C GLY A 83 4.51 -9.52 7.83
N LEU A 84 3.47 -10.23 7.41
CA LEU A 84 3.56 -11.21 6.32
C LEU A 84 3.05 -10.68 4.98
N SER A 85 2.02 -9.80 4.98
CA SER A 85 1.37 -9.31 3.76
C SER A 85 2.31 -8.59 2.76
N PRO A 86 3.38 -7.90 3.16
CA PRO A 86 4.26 -7.26 2.20
C PRO A 86 5.05 -8.25 1.32
N ALA A 87 5.28 -9.48 1.80
CA ALA A 87 6.08 -10.45 1.05
C ALA A 87 5.41 -10.86 -0.28
N PRO A 88 4.14 -11.30 -0.34
CA PRO A 88 3.47 -11.58 -1.62
C PRO A 88 3.36 -10.34 -2.52
N GLY A 89 3.06 -9.15 -2.00
CA GLY A 89 3.00 -7.91 -2.76
C GLY A 89 4.31 -7.54 -3.47
N HIS A 90 5.46 -8.03 -2.97
CA HIS A 90 6.79 -7.77 -3.53
C HIS A 90 7.37 -8.92 -4.33
N THR A 91 6.60 -9.96 -4.67
CA THR A 91 7.13 -11.13 -5.40
C THR A 91 7.40 -10.87 -6.88
N GLY A 92 6.75 -9.89 -7.47
CA GLY A 92 6.77 -9.64 -8.92
C GLY A 92 5.87 -10.57 -9.73
N PHE A 93 5.16 -11.49 -9.10
CA PHE A 93 4.21 -12.40 -9.74
C PHE A 93 2.77 -11.95 -9.48
N GLU A 94 1.94 -11.93 -10.50
CA GLU A 94 0.54 -11.51 -10.38
C GLU A 94 -0.34 -12.57 -9.70
N ARG A 95 0.03 -13.85 -9.87
CA ARG A 95 -0.78 -14.98 -9.44
C ARG A 95 0.04 -16.07 -8.78
N ILE A 96 -0.50 -16.64 -7.70
CA ILE A 96 -0.06 -17.91 -7.14
C ILE A 96 -0.94 -19.01 -7.71
N LYS A 97 -0.34 -19.99 -8.40
CA LYS A 97 -1.03 -21.21 -8.85
C LYS A 97 -0.90 -22.28 -7.78
N THR A 98 -2.03 -22.83 -7.35
CA THR A 98 -2.07 -23.97 -6.42
C THR A 98 -2.20 -25.30 -7.14
N ASP A 99 -2.82 -25.29 -8.32
CA ASP A 99 -2.92 -26.42 -9.25
C ASP A 99 -3.15 -25.90 -10.69
N GLU A 100 -3.41 -26.79 -11.65
CA GLU A 100 -3.60 -26.40 -13.08
C GLU A 100 -4.84 -25.53 -13.31
N GLN A 101 -5.83 -25.57 -12.41
CA GLN A 101 -7.14 -24.93 -12.58
C GLN A 101 -7.37 -23.79 -11.59
N THR A 102 -6.61 -23.76 -10.48
CA THR A 102 -6.82 -22.81 -9.39
C THR A 102 -5.65 -21.83 -9.28
N SER A 103 -5.97 -20.54 -9.29
CA SER A 103 -4.99 -19.50 -9.05
C SER A 103 -5.60 -18.36 -8.22
N PHE A 104 -4.77 -17.71 -7.43
CA PHE A 104 -5.13 -16.54 -6.63
C PHE A 104 -4.33 -15.33 -7.08
N ASP A 105 -5.00 -14.21 -7.31
CA ASP A 105 -4.35 -12.94 -7.59
C ASP A 105 -3.74 -12.39 -6.28
N ILE A 106 -2.55 -11.79 -6.37
CA ILE A 106 -1.81 -11.24 -5.22
C ILE A 106 -1.42 -9.78 -5.40
N ASP A 107 -1.94 -9.13 -6.44
CA ASP A 107 -1.78 -7.71 -6.80
C ASP A 107 -0.32 -7.18 -6.80
N SER A 108 0.65 -8.11 -6.92
CA SER A 108 2.08 -7.77 -6.89
C SER A 108 2.50 -6.88 -8.06
N TYR A 109 1.85 -7.00 -9.21
CA TYR A 109 2.13 -6.13 -10.36
C TYR A 109 1.69 -4.69 -10.11
N ALA A 110 0.54 -4.48 -9.47
CA ALA A 110 0.10 -3.14 -9.07
C ALA A 110 1.12 -2.47 -8.14
N HIS A 111 1.63 -3.22 -7.16
CA HIS A 111 2.64 -2.74 -6.23
C HIS A 111 4.02 -2.52 -6.91
N TYR A 112 4.39 -3.37 -7.88
CA TYR A 112 5.56 -3.13 -8.72
C TYR A 112 5.44 -1.82 -9.50
N LEU A 113 4.27 -1.53 -10.08
CA LEU A 113 4.02 -0.24 -10.76
C LEU A 113 4.11 0.93 -9.80
N HIS A 114 3.68 0.75 -8.55
CA HIS A 114 3.84 1.73 -7.49
C HIS A 114 5.32 2.06 -7.24
N HIS A 115 6.16 1.05 -7.02
CA HIS A 115 7.62 1.25 -6.86
C HIS A 115 8.27 1.89 -8.08
N LYS A 116 7.75 1.62 -9.27
CA LYS A 116 8.28 2.18 -10.52
C LYS A 116 7.89 3.63 -10.76
N TYR A 117 6.65 4.01 -10.43
CA TYR A 117 6.07 5.31 -10.76
C TYR A 117 5.77 6.20 -9.56
N PHE A 118 5.80 5.68 -8.35
CA PHE A 118 5.63 6.34 -7.04
C PHE A 118 4.24 6.94 -6.78
N GLU A 119 3.59 7.52 -7.76
CA GLU A 119 2.36 8.32 -7.62
C GLU A 119 1.10 7.57 -8.08
N CYS A 120 1.05 6.26 -7.92
CA CYS A 120 -0.08 5.39 -8.24
C CYS A 120 -0.11 4.17 -7.34
N ASN A 121 -1.23 3.44 -7.32
CA ASN A 121 -1.38 2.13 -6.66
C ASN A 121 -0.90 2.13 -5.19
N TYR A 122 -1.49 2.99 -4.38
CA TYR A 122 -1.16 3.08 -2.95
C TYR A 122 -1.83 2.00 -2.10
N ALA A 123 -2.90 1.37 -2.61
CA ALA A 123 -3.59 0.27 -1.92
C ALA A 123 -2.84 -1.06 -2.09
N ASP A 124 -3.02 -1.95 -1.12
CA ASP A 124 -2.51 -3.32 -1.13
C ASP A 124 -3.50 -4.19 -0.34
N GLY A 125 -4.66 -4.47 -0.95
CA GLY A 125 -5.69 -5.26 -0.28
C GLY A 125 -6.98 -5.41 -1.08
N ILE A 126 -8.06 -5.80 -0.40
CA ILE A 126 -9.35 -6.16 -1.01
C ILE A 126 -10.13 -4.92 -1.46
N LEU A 127 -9.96 -3.80 -0.74
CA LEU A 127 -10.70 -2.57 -1.04
C LEU A 127 -10.13 -1.86 -2.27
N PRO A 128 -10.94 -1.55 -3.30
CA PRO A 128 -10.48 -0.90 -4.53
C PRO A 128 -10.24 0.60 -4.34
N LEU A 129 -9.44 0.97 -3.33
CA LEU A 129 -9.22 2.36 -2.90
C LEU A 129 -8.56 3.20 -4.00
N ASP A 130 -7.59 2.64 -4.73
CA ASP A 130 -6.96 3.36 -5.84
C ASP A 130 -7.95 3.68 -6.96
N ARG A 131 -8.91 2.80 -7.21
CA ARG A 131 -9.99 3.07 -8.19
C ARG A 131 -10.90 4.19 -7.70
N TRP A 132 -11.30 4.16 -6.44
CA TRP A 132 -12.19 5.18 -5.86
C TRP A 132 -11.55 6.55 -5.80
N PHE A 133 -10.25 6.62 -5.55
CA PHE A 133 -9.52 7.88 -5.44
C PHE A 133 -8.71 8.27 -6.70
N GLY A 134 -8.90 7.53 -7.81
CA GLY A 134 -8.32 7.88 -9.11
C GLY A 134 -6.79 7.74 -9.16
N THR A 135 -6.23 6.82 -8.36
CA THR A 135 -4.80 6.53 -8.32
C THR A 135 -4.43 5.17 -8.90
N LEU A 136 -5.43 4.43 -9.41
CA LEU A 136 -5.21 3.14 -10.07
C LEU A 136 -4.38 3.30 -11.35
N HIS A 137 -3.39 2.44 -11.52
CA HIS A 137 -2.57 2.27 -12.70
C HIS A 137 -2.45 0.78 -13.02
N ASP A 138 -2.94 0.38 -14.20
CA ASP A 138 -2.99 -1.02 -14.64
C ASP A 138 -1.84 -1.42 -15.59
N GLY A 139 -0.88 -0.50 -15.80
CA GLY A 139 0.24 -0.68 -16.72
C GLY A 139 -0.05 -0.22 -18.14
N SER A 140 -1.28 0.17 -18.50
CA SER A 140 -1.64 0.64 -19.83
C SER A 140 -1.12 2.08 -20.09
N GLU A 141 -0.98 2.41 -21.37
CA GLU A 141 -0.65 3.77 -21.81
C GLU A 141 -1.72 4.80 -21.39
N GLU A 142 -2.98 4.38 -21.39
CA GLU A 142 -4.09 5.22 -20.94
C GLU A 142 -3.93 5.61 -19.45
N SER A 143 -3.66 4.64 -18.58
CA SER A 143 -3.41 4.87 -17.15
C SER A 143 -2.17 5.75 -16.92
N PHE A 144 -1.13 5.54 -17.71
CA PHE A 144 0.07 6.38 -17.66
C PHE A 144 -0.25 7.84 -18.02
N ASN A 145 -1.02 8.08 -19.09
CA ASN A 145 -1.42 9.41 -19.51
C ASN A 145 -2.33 10.10 -18.48
N LYS A 146 -3.27 9.36 -17.87
CA LYS A 146 -4.10 9.84 -16.75
C LYS A 146 -3.24 10.25 -15.54
N MET A 147 -2.29 9.44 -15.15
CA MET A 147 -1.37 9.76 -14.06
C MET A 147 -0.57 11.03 -14.34
N ARG A 148 0.03 11.18 -15.54
CA ARG A 148 0.77 12.38 -15.93
C ARG A 148 -0.10 13.64 -15.91
N ALA A 149 -1.32 13.55 -16.41
CA ALA A 149 -2.25 14.67 -16.40
C ALA A 149 -2.61 15.10 -14.96
N ARG A 150 -2.80 14.15 -14.04
CA ARG A 150 -3.03 14.42 -12.62
C ARG A 150 -1.84 15.14 -11.98
N LEU A 151 -0.63 14.66 -12.21
CA LEU A 151 0.60 15.26 -11.68
C LEU A 151 0.85 16.67 -12.22
N SER A 152 0.59 16.89 -13.50
CA SER A 152 0.71 18.23 -14.10
C SER A 152 -0.25 19.24 -13.43
N LYS A 153 -1.51 18.85 -13.18
CA LYS A 153 -2.46 19.70 -12.46
C LYS A 153 -2.04 20.00 -11.02
N LYS A 154 -1.51 19.00 -10.30
CA LYS A 154 -0.99 19.16 -8.94
C LYS A 154 0.13 20.20 -8.91
N ASN A 155 1.12 20.07 -9.80
CA ASN A 155 2.26 20.99 -9.86
C ASN A 155 1.83 22.42 -10.23
N GLN A 156 0.86 22.61 -11.14
CA GLN A 156 0.31 23.92 -11.47
C GLN A 156 -0.42 24.57 -10.29
N GLY A 157 -1.20 23.78 -9.52
CA GLY A 157 -1.87 24.26 -8.32
C GLY A 157 -0.91 24.70 -7.22
N GLU A 158 0.17 23.94 -7.01
CA GLU A 158 1.22 24.30 -6.04
C GLU A 158 2.00 25.55 -6.43
N PHE A 159 2.20 25.78 -7.72
CA PHE A 159 2.84 27.00 -8.21
C PHE A 159 1.94 28.23 -8.01
N SER A 160 0.64 28.11 -8.34
CA SER A 160 -0.33 29.20 -8.16
C SER A 160 -0.59 29.55 -6.67
N ALA A 161 -0.39 28.64 -5.75
CA ALA A 161 -0.58 28.88 -4.32
C ALA A 161 0.64 29.55 -3.64
N LYS A 162 1.78 29.64 -4.33
CA LYS A 162 3.02 30.26 -3.85
C LYS A 162 3.28 31.67 -4.42
N THR A 163 2.44 32.10 -5.35
CA THR A 163 2.41 33.47 -5.91
C THR A 163 1.27 34.28 -5.34
#